data_17b2b186e30b1599a8309a82deea92b2
#
_entry.id   17b2b186e30b1599a8309a82deea92b2
#
_cell.length_a   1.000
_cell.length_b   1.000
_cell.length_c   1.000
_cell.angle_alpha   90.00
_cell.angle_beta   90.00
_cell.angle_gamma   90.00
#
_symmetry.space_group_name_H-M   'P 1'
#
loop_
_entity.id
_entity.type
_entity.pdbx_description
1 polymer ?
#
loop_
_entity_poly.entity_id
_entity_poly.type
_entity_poly.pdbx_seq_one_letter_code
_entity_poly.pdbx_strand_id
1 'polypeptide(L)'
;MKKTLLFYAIIFLLLGSCGRRNQHSNEADQGREIKLAYAQNLRMTDYDDYTRVDLLNPWKKGDTLHTYYLINKDSTPPRGNGTVIHTPLQRVVVFTTAHANLLEWLGTGRGIAGVADAKYMLIPDVQQRLGKSTASQGIVDCGDAMNPNVERIVEAQADAIWLSPFENSGGYGALEKTGIPIIECADYMETSALGRAEWMRFYGRLVGRGAQADSLFAVVEHEYRRLSALAKKSKEQKSILPERMTGSVWYLPGGQSTMGRLYQDAHIGYAFADDDHSGSLALPFETVLDKAGRADIWLMSYNGRMNKNALKAEFAGYQQLQPWKTGQIYGCAVDQKPYFEEVSWRPDWLLRDLLVIFHPNLRPTLGSKLRYYQAI
;
A
#
# COMPACT_ATOMS: atom_id res chain seq x y z
N MET A 1 85.50 -16.95 19.31
CA MET A 1 84.21 -16.88 18.57
C MET A 1 83.07 -17.56 19.40
N LYS A 2 82.95 -17.39 20.68
CA LYS A 2 81.83 -17.98 21.52
C LYS A 2 81.25 -17.00 22.55
N LYS A 3 81.57 -15.71 22.48
CA LYS A 3 81.03 -14.69 23.41
C LYS A 3 80.12 -13.62 22.76
N THR A 4 79.98 -13.65 21.48
CA THR A 4 79.13 -12.65 20.69
C THR A 4 77.76 -13.17 20.38
N LEU A 5 77.46 -14.46 20.57
CA LEU A 5 76.10 -15.01 20.31
C LEU A 5 75.10 -14.90 21.48
N LEU A 6 75.62 -14.60 22.71
CA LEU A 6 74.73 -14.50 23.88
C LEU A 6 74.15 -13.12 24.09
N PHE A 7 74.64 -12.10 23.38
CA PHE A 7 74.17 -10.72 23.50
C PHE A 7 72.95 -10.38 22.58
N TYR A 8 72.78 -11.18 21.52
CA TYR A 8 71.63 -11.01 20.60
C TYR A 8 70.38 -11.76 21.01
N ALA A 9 70.50 -12.75 21.93
CA ALA A 9 69.32 -13.50 22.44
C ALA A 9 68.56 -12.76 23.56
N ILE A 10 69.13 -11.75 24.20
CA ILE A 10 68.50 -11.01 25.29
C ILE A 10 67.76 -9.77 24.79
N ILE A 11 68.08 -9.23 23.57
CA ILE A 11 67.40 -8.08 23.01
C ILE A 11 66.06 -8.47 22.35
N PHE A 12 65.81 -9.76 22.05
CA PHE A 12 64.55 -10.21 21.44
C PHE A 12 63.44 -10.52 22.42
N LEU A 13 63.69 -10.49 23.74
CA LEU A 13 62.75 -10.82 24.80
C LEU A 13 62.08 -9.59 25.45
N LEU A 14 62.40 -8.38 25.02
CA LEU A 14 61.83 -7.12 25.58
C LEU A 14 60.87 -6.37 24.66
N LEU A 15 60.51 -6.95 23.49
CA LEU A 15 59.51 -6.34 22.60
C LEU A 15 58.17 -7.08 22.57
N GLY A 16 57.90 -7.98 23.53
CA GLY A 16 56.67 -8.74 23.66
C GLY A 16 55.62 -8.13 24.58
N SER A 17 55.79 -6.85 25.01
CA SER A 17 54.77 -6.15 25.82
C SER A 17 54.06 -5.12 24.94
N CYS A 18 53.49 -5.55 23.82
CA CYS A 18 52.48 -4.80 23.14
C CYS A 18 51.15 -5.06 23.81
N GLY A 19 50.62 -4.01 24.40
CA GLY A 19 49.34 -3.95 25.07
C GLY A 19 48.25 -4.72 24.33
N ARG A 20 47.49 -5.46 25.09
CA ARG A 20 46.14 -5.85 24.77
C ARG A 20 45.36 -4.54 24.48
N ARG A 21 45.54 -4.00 23.30
CA ARG A 21 44.59 -3.14 22.71
C ARG A 21 43.33 -4.02 22.62
N ASN A 22 42.38 -3.79 23.51
CA ASN A 22 41.01 -4.19 23.27
C ASN A 22 40.69 -3.70 21.87
N GLN A 23 40.89 -4.55 20.89
CA GLN A 23 40.05 -4.52 19.70
C GLN A 23 38.65 -4.82 20.24
N HIS A 24 37.94 -3.78 20.71
CA HIS A 24 36.56 -3.69 20.33
C HIS A 24 36.61 -3.75 18.82
N SER A 25 36.57 -4.94 18.26
CA SER A 25 36.06 -5.15 16.93
C SER A 25 34.78 -4.31 16.89
N ASN A 26 34.80 -3.27 16.08
CA ASN A 26 33.58 -2.79 15.46
C ASN A 26 33.02 -4.02 14.70
N GLU A 27 32.37 -4.95 15.38
CA GLU A 27 31.25 -5.66 14.82
C GLU A 27 30.30 -4.53 14.55
N ALA A 28 30.40 -3.97 13.33
CA ALA A 28 29.43 -3.07 12.79
C ALA A 28 28.10 -3.77 13.04
N ASP A 29 27.27 -3.15 13.84
CA ASP A 29 25.93 -3.59 14.19
C ASP A 29 25.27 -4.12 12.91
N GLN A 30 25.36 -5.45 12.70
CA GLN A 30 24.89 -6.09 11.48
C GLN A 30 23.39 -6.27 11.65
N GLY A 31 22.65 -5.24 11.24
CA GLY A 31 21.21 -5.30 11.24
C GLY A 31 20.70 -6.53 10.48
N ARG A 32 19.63 -7.11 10.97
CA ARG A 32 18.95 -8.24 10.34
C ARG A 32 17.88 -7.75 9.39
N GLU A 33 18.07 -8.02 8.09
CA GLU A 33 17.07 -7.67 7.07
C GLU A 33 15.74 -8.40 7.32
N ILE A 34 14.64 -7.65 7.34
CA ILE A 34 13.28 -8.16 7.31
C ILE A 34 12.94 -8.43 5.84
N LYS A 35 12.98 -9.69 5.45
CA LYS A 35 12.70 -10.08 4.07
C LYS A 35 11.27 -9.74 3.67
N LEU A 36 11.13 -8.96 2.62
CA LEU A 36 9.89 -8.67 1.91
C LEU A 36 9.90 -9.46 0.61
N ALA A 37 8.81 -10.17 0.32
CA ALA A 37 8.74 -11.06 -0.83
C ALA A 37 8.20 -10.37 -2.10
N TYR A 38 7.45 -9.30 -1.94
CA TYR A 38 6.69 -8.66 -3.01
C TYR A 38 6.89 -7.15 -3.09
N ALA A 39 6.98 -6.45 -1.96
CA ALA A 39 7.19 -5.00 -1.93
C ALA A 39 8.57 -4.65 -2.51
N GLN A 40 8.58 -3.76 -3.49
CA GLN A 40 9.79 -3.34 -4.21
C GLN A 40 10.29 -1.97 -3.74
N ASN A 41 9.40 -1.15 -3.22
CA ASN A 41 9.69 0.22 -2.80
C ASN A 41 9.90 0.37 -1.29
N LEU A 42 10.05 -0.74 -0.56
CA LEU A 42 10.21 -0.78 0.88
C LEU A 42 11.36 -1.70 1.26
N ARG A 43 12.22 -1.26 2.19
CA ARG A 43 13.22 -2.11 2.85
C ARG A 43 13.15 -1.89 4.35
N MET A 44 13.31 -2.95 5.12
CA MET A 44 13.33 -2.88 6.57
C MET A 44 14.50 -3.71 7.11
N THR A 45 15.20 -3.16 8.10
CA THR A 45 16.31 -3.82 8.76
C THR A 45 16.20 -3.62 10.28
N ASP A 46 16.12 -4.72 11.01
CA ASP A 46 16.12 -4.72 12.48
C ASP A 46 17.55 -4.63 13.00
N TYR A 47 17.77 -3.73 13.93
CA TYR A 47 18.94 -3.60 14.77
C TYR A 47 18.53 -3.82 16.23
N ASP A 48 19.48 -3.93 17.14
CA ASP A 48 19.17 -4.23 18.54
C ASP A 48 18.24 -3.18 19.19
N ASP A 49 18.45 -1.90 18.90
CA ASP A 49 17.73 -0.79 19.53
C ASP A 49 16.69 -0.10 18.62
N TYR A 50 16.65 -0.42 17.33
CA TYR A 50 15.75 0.24 16.37
C TYR A 50 15.51 -0.60 15.12
N THR A 51 14.45 -0.27 14.38
CA THR A 51 14.25 -0.76 13.01
C THR A 51 14.49 0.39 12.04
N ARG A 52 15.40 0.21 11.08
CA ARG A 52 15.56 1.11 9.94
C ARG A 52 14.58 0.73 8.84
N VAL A 53 13.91 1.73 8.30
CA VAL A 53 12.98 1.59 7.17
C VAL A 53 13.40 2.56 6.09
N ASP A 54 13.74 2.04 4.91
CA ASP A 54 14.05 2.85 3.72
C ASP A 54 12.91 2.72 2.71
N LEU A 55 12.28 3.84 2.40
CA LEU A 55 11.35 3.95 1.28
C LEU A 55 12.15 4.27 0.03
N LEU A 56 12.09 3.39 -0.97
CA LEU A 56 12.74 3.62 -2.25
C LEU A 56 11.89 4.56 -3.09
N ASN A 57 12.55 5.43 -3.86
CA ASN A 57 11.86 6.41 -4.67
C ASN A 57 11.23 5.73 -5.91
N PRO A 58 9.89 5.65 -6.01
CA PRO A 58 9.24 4.96 -7.10
C PRO A 58 9.32 5.72 -8.43
N TRP A 59 9.60 7.03 -8.39
CA TRP A 59 9.73 7.89 -9.57
C TRP A 59 11.17 8.01 -10.05
N LYS A 60 12.15 7.76 -9.15
CA LYS A 60 13.59 7.89 -9.47
C LYS A 60 14.34 6.67 -9.00
N LYS A 61 14.50 5.72 -9.93
CA LYS A 61 15.12 4.43 -9.64
C LYS A 61 16.54 4.60 -9.07
N GLY A 62 16.78 3.94 -7.96
CA GLY A 62 18.06 3.93 -7.25
C GLY A 62 18.18 4.96 -6.13
N ASP A 63 17.28 5.93 -6.05
CA ASP A 63 17.24 6.90 -4.97
C ASP A 63 16.37 6.38 -3.81
N THR A 64 16.66 6.86 -2.61
CA THR A 64 15.80 6.70 -1.43
C THR A 64 14.85 7.88 -1.37
N LEU A 65 13.55 7.61 -1.21
CA LEU A 65 12.54 8.64 -0.98
C LEU A 65 12.69 9.18 0.44
N HIS A 66 12.68 8.28 1.44
CA HIS A 66 12.80 8.63 2.85
C HIS A 66 13.43 7.48 3.66
N THR A 67 14.11 7.82 4.75
CA THR A 67 14.58 6.86 5.74
C THR A 67 13.94 7.17 7.10
N TYR A 68 13.36 6.16 7.74
CA TYR A 68 12.84 6.23 9.09
C TYR A 68 13.67 5.35 10.04
N TYR A 69 13.83 5.83 11.27
CA TYR A 69 14.35 5.04 12.39
C TYR A 69 13.24 4.87 13.41
N LEU A 70 12.70 3.64 13.50
CA LEU A 70 11.67 3.29 14.46
C LEU A 70 12.35 2.89 15.75
N ILE A 71 12.22 3.70 16.79
CA ILE A 71 12.88 3.49 18.09
C ILE A 71 11.85 3.41 19.21
N ASN A 72 12.17 2.71 20.29
CA ASN A 72 11.39 2.79 21.53
C ASN A 72 11.59 4.16 22.19
N LYS A 73 10.61 4.60 22.99
CA LYS A 73 10.63 5.95 23.61
C LYS A 73 11.92 6.25 24.40
N ASP A 74 12.51 5.23 25.03
CA ASP A 74 13.67 5.38 25.90
C ASP A 74 15.01 5.07 25.20
N SER A 75 14.98 4.75 23.91
CA SER A 75 16.17 4.41 23.13
C SER A 75 16.85 5.66 22.59
N THR A 76 18.18 5.61 22.45
CA THR A 76 18.96 6.68 21.82
C THR A 76 18.83 6.58 20.30
N PRO A 77 18.48 7.68 19.62
CA PRO A 77 18.40 7.68 18.16
C PRO A 77 19.74 7.30 17.50
N PRO A 78 19.73 6.47 16.43
CA PRO A 78 20.95 6.18 15.68
C PRO A 78 21.48 7.45 15.01
N ARG A 79 22.79 7.46 14.73
CA ARG A 79 23.37 8.52 13.91
C ARG A 79 23.04 8.29 12.45
N GLY A 80 22.51 9.28 11.76
CA GLY A 80 22.19 9.19 10.32
C GLY A 80 21.22 10.26 9.88
N ASN A 81 21.04 10.35 8.57
CA ASN A 81 20.08 11.24 7.94
C ASN A 81 18.76 10.47 7.76
N GLY A 82 17.80 10.72 8.61
CA GLY A 82 16.47 10.11 8.56
C GLY A 82 15.58 10.65 9.65
N THR A 83 14.29 10.38 9.55
CA THR A 83 13.31 10.80 10.54
C THR A 83 13.22 9.76 11.65
N VAL A 84 13.39 10.19 12.87
CA VAL A 84 13.22 9.34 14.06
C VAL A 84 11.73 9.29 14.41
N ILE A 85 11.20 8.08 14.53
CA ILE A 85 9.82 7.82 14.92
C ILE A 85 9.81 7.04 16.23
N HIS A 86 9.28 7.66 17.27
CA HIS A 86 9.08 6.98 18.56
C HIS A 86 7.87 6.04 18.47
N THR A 87 8.12 4.76 18.57
CA THR A 87 7.08 3.72 18.50
C THR A 87 6.79 3.11 19.86
N PRO A 88 5.56 2.60 20.09
CA PRO A 88 4.42 2.64 19.19
C PRO A 88 3.76 4.02 19.12
N LEU A 89 3.35 4.44 17.92
CA LEU A 89 2.50 5.61 17.73
C LEU A 89 1.15 5.37 18.41
N GLN A 90 0.68 6.35 19.17
CA GLN A 90 -0.59 6.27 19.91
C GLN A 90 -1.70 7.08 19.24
N ARG A 91 -1.33 8.17 18.57
CA ARG A 91 -2.25 9.09 17.92
C ARG A 91 -1.76 9.43 16.53
N VAL A 92 -2.58 9.20 15.52
CA VAL A 92 -2.19 9.47 14.13
C VAL A 92 -3.28 10.24 13.37
N VAL A 93 -2.87 11.12 12.48
CA VAL A 93 -3.73 11.68 11.44
C VAL A 93 -3.53 10.86 10.18
N VAL A 94 -4.61 10.37 9.56
CA VAL A 94 -4.54 9.56 8.34
C VAL A 94 -5.31 10.19 7.19
N PHE A 95 -4.67 10.25 6.02
CA PHE A 95 -5.23 10.91 4.84
C PHE A 95 -6.01 9.97 3.94
N THR A 96 -5.88 8.67 4.11
CA THR A 96 -6.57 7.69 3.26
C THR A 96 -7.41 6.72 4.06
N THR A 97 -8.56 6.38 3.53
CA THR A 97 -9.48 5.41 4.12
C THR A 97 -8.86 4.01 4.26
N ALA A 98 -7.96 3.62 3.34
CA ALA A 98 -7.24 2.35 3.40
C ALA A 98 -6.40 2.24 4.69
N HIS A 99 -5.58 3.28 5.00
CA HIS A 99 -4.75 3.26 6.21
C HIS A 99 -5.59 3.31 7.49
N ALA A 100 -6.68 4.09 7.49
CA ALA A 100 -7.61 4.11 8.62
C ALA A 100 -8.19 2.71 8.89
N ASN A 101 -8.61 2.00 7.83
CA ASN A 101 -9.14 0.64 7.94
C ASN A 101 -8.08 -0.39 8.39
N LEU A 102 -6.84 -0.23 7.95
CA LEU A 102 -5.74 -1.09 8.43
C LEU A 102 -5.53 -0.93 9.94
N LEU A 103 -5.57 0.29 10.46
CA LEU A 103 -5.46 0.55 11.90
C LEU A 103 -6.60 -0.11 12.69
N GLU A 104 -7.84 -0.11 12.16
CA GLU A 104 -8.94 -0.86 12.75
C GLU A 104 -8.64 -2.37 12.81
N TRP A 105 -8.18 -2.96 11.73
CA TRP A 105 -7.86 -4.39 11.68
C TRP A 105 -6.68 -4.79 12.56
N LEU A 106 -5.74 -3.88 12.77
CA LEU A 106 -4.64 -4.07 13.72
C LEU A 106 -5.05 -3.82 15.19
N GLY A 107 -6.32 -3.44 15.44
CA GLY A 107 -6.83 -3.16 16.78
C GLY A 107 -6.31 -1.85 17.38
N THR A 108 -5.89 -0.92 16.53
CA THR A 108 -5.35 0.40 16.92
C THR A 108 -6.19 1.58 16.39
N GLY A 109 -7.39 1.32 15.88
CA GLY A 109 -8.31 2.34 15.35
C GLY A 109 -8.61 3.47 16.33
N ARG A 110 -8.61 3.19 17.64
CA ARG A 110 -8.76 4.23 18.69
C ARG A 110 -7.66 5.28 18.66
N GLY A 111 -6.50 4.97 18.08
CA GLY A 111 -5.41 5.90 17.86
C GLY A 111 -5.62 6.88 16.69
N ILE A 112 -6.66 6.71 15.87
CA ILE A 112 -6.99 7.68 14.83
C ILE A 112 -7.48 8.95 15.50
N ALA A 113 -6.69 10.02 15.40
CA ALA A 113 -6.94 11.32 16.01
C ALA A 113 -7.51 12.34 15.02
N GLY A 114 -7.23 12.17 13.74
CA GLY A 114 -7.75 13.01 12.67
C GLY A 114 -7.74 12.28 11.34
N VAL A 115 -8.61 12.72 10.44
CA VAL A 115 -8.71 12.19 9.07
C VAL A 115 -8.89 13.32 8.08
N ALA A 116 -8.33 13.15 6.88
CA ALA A 116 -8.68 13.98 5.74
C ALA A 116 -9.77 13.29 4.91
N ASP A 117 -10.49 14.04 4.10
CA ASP A 117 -11.58 13.53 3.23
C ASP A 117 -12.60 12.66 3.97
N ALA A 118 -12.94 13.05 5.19
CA ALA A 118 -13.81 12.31 6.12
C ALA A 118 -15.11 11.78 5.50
N LYS A 119 -15.66 12.50 4.53
CA LYS A 119 -16.90 12.13 3.80
C LYS A 119 -16.80 10.83 3.00
N TYR A 120 -15.58 10.42 2.64
CA TYR A 120 -15.33 9.20 1.86
C TYR A 120 -14.93 8.00 2.71
N MET A 121 -14.76 8.17 4.01
CA MET A 121 -14.39 7.08 4.92
C MET A 121 -15.61 6.29 5.37
N LEU A 122 -15.82 5.10 4.84
CA LEU A 122 -16.96 4.23 5.16
C LEU A 122 -16.75 3.40 6.44
N ILE A 123 -15.80 3.78 7.29
CA ILE A 123 -15.44 3.06 8.52
C ILE A 123 -16.39 3.51 9.65
N PRO A 124 -17.22 2.61 10.22
CA PRO A 124 -18.25 3.00 11.19
C PRO A 124 -17.69 3.69 12.44
N ASP A 125 -16.58 3.22 13.02
CA ASP A 125 -15.97 3.84 14.20
C ASP A 125 -15.48 5.26 13.90
N VAL A 126 -14.87 5.47 12.73
CA VAL A 126 -14.43 6.81 12.27
C VAL A 126 -15.63 7.74 12.18
N GLN A 127 -16.69 7.33 11.47
CA GLN A 127 -17.91 8.15 11.30
C GLN A 127 -18.59 8.44 12.64
N GLN A 128 -18.61 7.49 13.56
CA GLN A 128 -19.20 7.69 14.89
C GLN A 128 -18.43 8.69 15.74
N ARG A 129 -17.10 8.79 15.55
CA ARG A 129 -16.22 9.63 16.36
C ARG A 129 -15.95 11.00 15.74
N LEU A 130 -16.23 11.19 14.46
CA LEU A 130 -16.08 12.48 13.77
C LEU A 130 -16.83 13.60 14.51
N GLY A 131 -16.14 14.74 14.66
CA GLY A 131 -16.70 15.95 15.27
C GLY A 131 -16.96 15.87 16.78
N LYS A 132 -16.63 14.76 17.44
CA LYS A 132 -16.68 14.68 18.90
C LYS A 132 -15.45 15.33 19.52
N SER A 133 -15.55 15.73 20.79
CA SER A 133 -14.42 16.29 21.53
C SER A 133 -13.20 15.35 21.51
N THR A 134 -12.01 15.89 21.29
CA THR A 134 -10.74 15.14 21.37
C THR A 134 -10.53 14.52 22.76
N ALA A 135 -11.03 15.18 23.82
CA ALA A 135 -11.00 14.64 25.19
C ALA A 135 -11.81 13.34 25.33
N SER A 136 -12.79 13.07 24.46
CA SER A 136 -13.58 11.84 24.39
C SER A 136 -13.11 10.89 23.26
N GLN A 137 -11.86 10.99 22.84
CA GLN A 137 -11.31 10.26 21.69
C GLN A 137 -12.05 10.56 20.38
N GLY A 138 -12.56 11.76 20.21
CA GLY A 138 -13.11 12.27 18.95
C GLY A 138 -12.05 12.31 17.86
N ILE A 139 -12.51 12.27 16.61
CA ILE A 139 -11.69 12.39 15.42
C ILE A 139 -11.88 13.79 14.84
N VAL A 140 -10.76 14.47 14.56
CA VAL A 140 -10.75 15.78 13.91
C VAL A 140 -10.90 15.59 12.40
N ASP A 141 -11.83 16.33 11.79
CA ASP A 141 -11.89 16.46 10.33
C ASP A 141 -10.82 17.45 9.89
N CYS A 142 -9.79 16.97 9.20
CA CYS A 142 -8.66 17.74 8.73
C CYS A 142 -8.89 18.35 7.33
N GLY A 143 -10.09 18.22 6.76
CA GLY A 143 -10.48 18.79 5.48
C GLY A 143 -10.06 17.94 4.28
N ASP A 144 -9.78 18.61 3.17
CA ASP A 144 -9.41 17.98 1.90
C ASP A 144 -7.94 17.50 1.94
N ALA A 145 -7.67 16.28 1.47
CA ALA A 145 -6.33 15.68 1.48
C ALA A 145 -5.32 16.42 0.60
N MET A 146 -5.78 17.10 -0.47
CA MET A 146 -4.92 17.90 -1.35
C MET A 146 -4.65 19.31 -0.81
N ASN A 147 -5.51 19.80 0.09
CA ASN A 147 -5.38 21.10 0.74
C ASN A 147 -5.82 20.99 2.22
N PRO A 148 -5.03 20.28 3.06
CA PRO A 148 -5.44 19.98 4.42
C PRO A 148 -5.41 21.21 5.32
N ASN A 149 -6.31 21.25 6.29
CA ASN A 149 -6.35 22.28 7.31
C ASN A 149 -5.30 22.01 8.39
N VAL A 150 -4.19 22.73 8.33
CA VAL A 150 -3.04 22.54 9.23
C VAL A 150 -3.40 22.80 10.69
N GLU A 151 -4.26 23.79 10.98
CA GLU A 151 -4.69 24.11 12.34
C GLU A 151 -5.48 22.95 12.96
N ARG A 152 -6.36 22.31 12.17
CA ARG A 152 -7.10 21.14 12.59
C ARG A 152 -6.18 19.92 12.81
N ILE A 153 -5.13 19.79 12.02
CA ILE A 153 -4.11 18.72 12.21
C ILE A 153 -3.36 18.93 13.53
N VAL A 154 -2.96 20.17 13.83
CA VAL A 154 -2.33 20.49 15.12
C VAL A 154 -3.29 20.24 16.30
N GLU A 155 -4.58 20.60 16.16
CA GLU A 155 -5.62 20.29 17.16
C GLU A 155 -5.73 18.80 17.45
N ALA A 156 -5.49 17.91 16.46
CA ALA A 156 -5.54 16.49 16.63
C ALA A 156 -4.47 15.94 17.60
N GLN A 157 -3.41 16.72 17.90
CA GLN A 157 -2.30 16.33 18.77
C GLN A 157 -1.75 14.92 18.40
N ALA A 158 -1.43 14.73 17.14
CA ALA A 158 -0.97 13.46 16.63
C ALA A 158 0.55 13.28 16.80
N ASP A 159 0.97 12.03 16.97
CA ASP A 159 2.38 11.62 16.99
C ASP A 159 2.97 11.57 15.58
N ALA A 160 2.13 11.38 14.57
CA ALA A 160 2.52 11.36 13.16
C ALA A 160 1.34 11.65 12.22
N ILE A 161 1.66 12.13 11.01
CA ILE A 161 0.74 12.33 9.90
C ILE A 161 1.05 11.28 8.83
N TRP A 162 0.04 10.49 8.43
CA TRP A 162 0.17 9.49 7.38
C TRP A 162 -0.47 10.01 6.10
N LEU A 163 0.34 10.29 5.08
CA LEU A 163 -0.13 10.81 3.81
C LEU A 163 0.59 10.16 2.63
N SER A 164 -0.04 10.17 1.47
CA SER A 164 0.57 9.68 0.24
C SER A 164 1.45 10.75 -0.40
N PRO A 165 2.74 10.46 -0.67
CA PRO A 165 3.61 11.38 -1.40
C PRO A 165 3.20 11.46 -2.88
N PHE A 166 3.62 12.52 -3.57
CA PHE A 166 3.46 12.66 -5.03
C PHE A 166 4.82 12.89 -5.69
N GLU A 167 4.91 12.56 -6.97
CA GLU A 167 6.05 12.95 -7.77
C GLU A 167 6.25 14.47 -7.69
N ASN A 168 7.48 14.90 -7.42
CA ASN A 168 7.81 16.32 -7.22
C ASN A 168 7.10 16.99 -6.01
N SER A 169 6.59 16.24 -5.05
CA SER A 169 6.28 16.83 -3.74
C SER A 169 7.61 17.24 -3.11
N GLY A 170 8.11 18.41 -3.50
CA GLY A 170 9.38 18.97 -3.01
C GLY A 170 9.32 19.41 -1.55
N GLY A 171 8.31 18.95 -0.81
CA GLY A 171 8.02 19.24 0.58
C GLY A 171 6.51 19.32 0.82
N TYR A 172 6.15 19.22 2.09
CA TYR A 172 4.75 19.27 2.54
C TYR A 172 4.35 20.65 3.05
N GLY A 173 5.14 21.67 2.74
CA GLY A 173 4.84 23.07 2.98
C GLY A 173 4.57 23.42 4.45
N ALA A 174 3.32 23.82 4.75
CA ALA A 174 2.94 24.19 6.10
C ALA A 174 2.88 23.00 7.07
N LEU A 175 2.69 21.76 6.57
CA LEU A 175 2.69 20.56 7.43
C LEU A 175 4.04 20.29 8.05
N GLU A 176 5.14 20.50 7.34
CA GLU A 176 6.52 20.34 7.88
C GLU A 176 6.79 21.29 9.03
N LYS A 177 6.22 22.50 8.97
CA LYS A 177 6.38 23.51 10.00
C LYS A 177 5.68 23.17 11.31
N THR A 178 4.79 22.18 11.32
CA THR A 178 4.13 21.69 12.54
C THR A 178 5.09 20.94 13.46
N GLY A 179 6.19 20.42 12.92
CA GLY A 179 7.11 19.53 13.64
C GLY A 179 6.55 18.13 13.90
N ILE A 180 5.34 17.81 13.43
CA ILE A 180 4.75 16.47 13.52
C ILE A 180 5.40 15.59 12.43
N PRO A 181 6.01 14.45 12.77
CA PRO A 181 6.60 13.56 11.77
C PRO A 181 5.60 13.14 10.68
N ILE A 182 6.05 13.16 9.43
CA ILE A 182 5.26 12.71 8.28
C ILE A 182 5.70 11.31 7.89
N ILE A 183 4.75 10.37 7.81
CA ILE A 183 4.93 9.03 7.26
C ILE A 183 4.43 9.04 5.82
N GLU A 184 5.36 8.89 4.88
CA GLU A 184 5.08 8.83 3.45
C GLU A 184 4.55 7.46 3.06
N CYS A 185 3.26 7.37 2.79
CA CYS A 185 2.55 6.15 2.45
C CYS A 185 2.62 5.91 0.93
N ALA A 186 3.77 5.40 0.46
CA ALA A 186 4.02 5.16 -0.96
C ALA A 186 3.60 3.76 -1.45
N ASP A 187 2.84 3.00 -0.64
CA ASP A 187 2.33 1.66 -0.96
C ASP A 187 1.53 1.61 -2.27
N TYR A 188 0.82 2.69 -2.60
CA TYR A 188 0.03 2.77 -3.82
C TYR A 188 0.88 2.75 -5.11
N MET A 189 2.18 3.00 -5.00
CA MET A 189 3.14 2.95 -6.11
C MET A 189 3.71 1.55 -6.36
N GLU A 190 3.37 0.58 -5.52
CA GLU A 190 3.71 -0.81 -5.80
C GLU A 190 2.98 -1.32 -7.06
N THR A 191 3.67 -2.12 -7.84
CA THR A 191 3.15 -2.63 -9.12
C THR A 191 2.51 -4.01 -9.01
N SER A 192 2.40 -4.56 -7.80
CA SER A 192 1.69 -5.81 -7.54
C SER A 192 0.77 -5.70 -6.34
N ALA A 193 -0.35 -6.42 -6.38
CA ALA A 193 -1.34 -6.41 -5.32
C ALA A 193 -0.77 -6.91 -3.98
N LEU A 194 0.06 -7.96 -4.00
CA LEU A 194 0.74 -8.45 -2.81
C LEU A 194 1.86 -7.51 -2.35
N GLY A 195 2.58 -6.85 -3.28
CA GLY A 195 3.58 -5.84 -2.93
C GLY A 195 2.95 -4.70 -2.14
N ARG A 196 1.82 -4.17 -2.62
CA ARG A 196 1.07 -3.15 -1.90
C ARG A 196 0.60 -3.64 -0.52
N ALA A 197 0.00 -4.82 -0.45
CA ALA A 197 -0.48 -5.37 0.81
C ALA A 197 0.65 -5.64 1.82
N GLU A 198 1.85 -5.98 1.38
CA GLU A 198 2.99 -6.28 2.24
C GLU A 198 3.45 -5.06 3.06
N TRP A 199 3.15 -3.83 2.63
CA TRP A 199 3.42 -2.62 3.40
C TRP A 199 2.71 -2.59 4.76
N MET A 200 1.64 -3.38 4.96
CA MET A 200 1.01 -3.50 6.29
C MET A 200 2.01 -3.93 7.37
N ARG A 201 3.09 -4.61 7.01
CA ARG A 201 4.15 -5.04 7.92
C ARG A 201 4.97 -3.85 8.46
N PHE A 202 5.16 -2.81 7.64
CA PHE A 202 5.74 -1.53 8.08
C PHE A 202 4.77 -0.78 8.98
N TYR A 203 3.53 -0.59 8.50
CA TYR A 203 2.52 0.14 9.27
C TYR A 203 2.21 -0.50 10.62
N GLY A 204 2.18 -1.83 10.69
CA GLY A 204 2.03 -2.55 11.94
C GLY A 204 3.15 -2.27 12.94
N ARG A 205 4.40 -2.12 12.48
CA ARG A 205 5.53 -1.77 13.34
C ARG A 205 5.40 -0.36 13.90
N LEU A 206 4.95 0.59 13.11
CA LEU A 206 4.70 1.96 13.58
C LEU A 206 3.76 2.03 14.79
N VAL A 207 2.75 1.16 14.84
CA VAL A 207 1.73 1.14 15.90
C VAL A 207 1.90 -0.01 16.90
N GLY A 208 3.08 -0.65 16.93
CA GLY A 208 3.39 -1.74 17.86
C GLY A 208 2.60 -3.03 17.62
N ARG A 209 2.14 -3.26 16.38
CA ARG A 209 1.37 -4.43 15.96
C ARG A 209 2.07 -5.23 14.85
N GLY A 210 3.40 -5.23 14.84
CA GLY A 210 4.20 -5.89 13.81
C GLY A 210 3.85 -7.37 13.62
N ALA A 211 3.80 -8.14 14.71
CA ALA A 211 3.45 -9.57 14.65
C ALA A 211 2.03 -9.83 14.11
N GLN A 212 1.07 -8.96 14.45
CA GLN A 212 -0.30 -9.06 13.93
C GLN A 212 -0.35 -8.74 12.44
N ALA A 213 0.39 -7.71 12.00
CA ALA A 213 0.49 -7.35 10.59
C ALA A 213 1.18 -8.46 9.77
N ASP A 214 2.26 -9.06 10.30
CA ASP A 214 2.94 -10.19 9.67
C ASP A 214 1.99 -11.39 9.53
N SER A 215 1.19 -11.70 10.56
CA SER A 215 0.18 -12.77 10.53
C SER A 215 -0.95 -12.47 9.56
N LEU A 216 -1.44 -11.22 9.52
CA LEU A 216 -2.48 -10.80 8.59
C LEU A 216 -1.98 -10.92 7.15
N PHE A 217 -0.77 -10.44 6.86
CA PHE A 217 -0.18 -10.56 5.54
C PHE A 217 -0.02 -12.03 5.11
N ALA A 218 0.45 -12.91 5.99
CA ALA A 218 0.58 -14.33 5.68
C ALA A 218 -0.75 -14.99 5.27
N VAL A 219 -1.87 -14.62 5.91
CA VAL A 219 -3.22 -15.08 5.52
C VAL A 219 -3.59 -14.56 4.14
N VAL A 220 -3.35 -13.27 3.88
CA VAL A 220 -3.63 -12.62 2.59
C VAL A 220 -2.82 -13.26 1.47
N GLU A 221 -1.52 -13.42 1.67
CA GLU A 221 -0.60 -14.04 0.72
C GLU A 221 -1.04 -15.48 0.37
N HIS A 222 -1.29 -16.28 1.40
CA HIS A 222 -1.72 -17.68 1.21
C HIS A 222 -2.98 -17.77 0.36
N GLU A 223 -4.01 -16.99 0.71
CA GLU A 223 -5.28 -17.03 0.01
C GLU A 223 -5.18 -16.46 -1.41
N TYR A 224 -4.46 -15.35 -1.59
CA TYR A 224 -4.22 -14.77 -2.91
C TYR A 224 -3.53 -15.76 -3.84
N ARG A 225 -2.46 -16.41 -3.38
CA ARG A 225 -1.73 -17.42 -4.17
C ARG A 225 -2.58 -18.64 -4.49
N ARG A 226 -3.40 -19.10 -3.53
CA ARG A 226 -4.36 -20.19 -3.74
C ARG A 226 -5.36 -19.84 -4.85
N LEU A 227 -5.93 -18.64 -4.80
CA LEU A 227 -6.90 -18.16 -5.79
C LEU A 227 -6.27 -17.99 -7.17
N SER A 228 -5.07 -17.38 -7.27
CA SER A 228 -4.35 -17.24 -8.54
C SER A 228 -4.01 -18.62 -9.15
N ALA A 229 -3.57 -19.57 -8.33
CA ALA A 229 -3.32 -20.94 -8.80
C ALA A 229 -4.61 -21.64 -9.29
N LEU A 230 -5.74 -21.35 -8.68
CA LEU A 230 -7.05 -21.87 -9.10
C LEU A 230 -7.48 -21.25 -10.43
N ALA A 231 -7.29 -19.94 -10.61
CA ALA A 231 -7.56 -19.23 -11.85
C ALA A 231 -6.80 -19.84 -13.05
N LYS A 232 -5.50 -20.08 -12.89
CA LYS A 232 -4.63 -20.66 -13.92
C LYS A 232 -5.05 -22.07 -14.37
N LYS A 233 -5.81 -22.81 -13.56
CA LYS A 233 -6.36 -24.12 -13.91
C LYS A 233 -7.71 -24.03 -14.62
N SER A 234 -8.34 -22.85 -14.66
CA SER A 234 -9.59 -22.66 -15.39
C SER A 234 -9.33 -22.74 -16.89
N LYS A 235 -10.19 -23.48 -17.60
CA LYS A 235 -10.17 -23.53 -19.06
C LYS A 235 -10.87 -22.32 -19.70
N GLU A 236 -11.67 -21.61 -18.91
CA GLU A 236 -12.34 -20.39 -19.35
C GLU A 236 -11.41 -19.20 -19.17
N GLN A 237 -11.31 -18.37 -20.19
CA GLN A 237 -10.59 -17.11 -20.15
C GLN A 237 -11.45 -16.04 -20.77
N LYS A 238 -12.32 -15.43 -19.95
CA LYS A 238 -13.11 -14.28 -20.37
C LYS A 238 -12.28 -13.02 -20.31
N SER A 239 -12.61 -12.08 -21.18
CA SER A 239 -11.92 -10.79 -21.27
C SER A 239 -12.67 -9.68 -20.55
N ILE A 240 -11.88 -8.70 -20.02
CA ILE A 240 -12.38 -7.55 -19.27
C ILE A 240 -12.30 -6.27 -20.09
N LEU A 241 -13.34 -5.44 -19.98
CA LEU A 241 -13.28 -4.00 -20.20
C LEU A 241 -13.40 -3.32 -18.83
N PRO A 242 -12.31 -2.73 -18.27
CA PRO A 242 -12.38 -2.08 -16.96
C PRO A 242 -12.79 -0.62 -17.09
N GLU A 243 -13.46 -0.13 -16.03
CA GLU A 243 -13.86 1.25 -15.82
C GLU A 243 -14.77 1.83 -16.90
N ARG A 244 -14.96 3.13 -16.89
CA ARG A 244 -15.79 3.90 -17.83
C ARG A 244 -15.18 5.27 -18.09
N MET A 245 -15.72 6.02 -19.00
CA MET A 245 -15.24 7.36 -19.30
C MET A 245 -15.38 8.30 -18.09
N THR A 246 -14.41 9.17 -17.94
CA THR A 246 -14.46 10.34 -17.06
C THR A 246 -14.35 11.58 -17.96
N GLY A 247 -15.44 12.28 -18.13
CA GLY A 247 -15.52 13.31 -19.17
C GLY A 247 -15.37 12.70 -20.58
N SER A 248 -14.35 13.14 -21.33
CA SER A 248 -14.06 12.64 -22.69
C SER A 248 -12.98 11.56 -22.75
N VAL A 249 -12.46 11.12 -21.60
CA VAL A 249 -11.32 10.22 -21.54
C VAL A 249 -11.70 8.94 -20.80
N TRP A 250 -11.24 7.80 -21.31
CA TRP A 250 -11.31 6.51 -20.65
C TRP A 250 -9.95 6.19 -20.01
N TYR A 251 -9.90 6.13 -18.68
CA TYR A 251 -8.69 5.75 -17.97
C TYR A 251 -8.67 4.25 -17.72
N LEU A 252 -7.70 3.56 -18.32
CA LEU A 252 -7.54 2.11 -18.23
C LEU A 252 -6.23 1.79 -17.51
N PRO A 253 -6.16 0.71 -16.73
CA PRO A 253 -4.90 0.27 -16.12
C PRO A 253 -3.87 -0.09 -17.19
N GLY A 254 -2.63 0.40 -17.09
CA GLY A 254 -1.52 -0.12 -17.89
C GLY A 254 -1.23 -1.59 -17.55
N GLY A 255 -0.62 -2.33 -18.46
CA GLY A 255 -0.35 -3.77 -18.28
C GLY A 255 0.55 -4.08 -17.09
N GLN A 256 1.48 -3.16 -16.76
CA GLN A 256 2.40 -3.31 -15.63
C GLN A 256 1.88 -2.64 -14.33
N SER A 257 0.65 -2.10 -14.33
CA SER A 257 0.02 -1.57 -13.13
C SER A 257 -0.43 -2.68 -12.17
N THR A 258 -0.70 -2.33 -10.93
CA THR A 258 -1.25 -3.26 -9.92
C THR A 258 -2.52 -3.96 -10.43
N MET A 259 -3.42 -3.22 -11.10
CA MET A 259 -4.65 -3.80 -11.65
C MET A 259 -4.40 -4.63 -12.90
N GLY A 260 -3.51 -4.19 -13.81
CA GLY A 260 -3.13 -4.98 -14.97
C GLY A 260 -2.56 -6.35 -14.59
N ARG A 261 -1.66 -6.37 -13.61
CA ARG A 261 -1.09 -7.62 -13.07
C ARG A 261 -2.12 -8.45 -12.30
N LEU A 262 -3.06 -7.82 -11.60
CA LEU A 262 -4.16 -8.52 -10.94
C LEU A 262 -5.05 -9.27 -11.95
N TYR A 263 -5.31 -8.68 -13.12
CA TYR A 263 -6.04 -9.37 -14.20
C TYR A 263 -5.26 -10.58 -14.74
N GLN A 264 -3.93 -10.46 -14.88
CA GLN A 264 -3.08 -11.60 -15.23
C GLN A 264 -3.12 -12.70 -14.17
N ASP A 265 -3.03 -12.35 -12.88
CA ASP A 265 -3.12 -13.30 -11.76
C ASP A 265 -4.49 -13.97 -11.67
N ALA A 266 -5.54 -13.25 -12.07
CA ALA A 266 -6.90 -13.78 -12.20
C ALA A 266 -7.14 -14.59 -13.49
N HIS A 267 -6.13 -14.74 -14.36
CA HIS A 267 -6.27 -15.39 -15.67
C HIS A 267 -7.40 -14.81 -16.53
N ILE A 268 -7.48 -13.48 -16.57
CA ILE A 268 -8.48 -12.68 -17.31
C ILE A 268 -7.81 -12.10 -18.55
N GLY A 269 -8.46 -12.20 -19.71
CA GLY A 269 -8.00 -11.57 -20.94
C GLY A 269 -8.14 -10.04 -20.83
N TYR A 270 -7.06 -9.33 -21.05
CA TYR A 270 -7.04 -7.86 -21.03
C TYR A 270 -6.37 -7.30 -22.27
N ALA A 271 -7.06 -6.40 -22.96
CA ALA A 271 -6.61 -5.88 -24.27
C ALA A 271 -5.28 -5.10 -24.21
N PHE A 272 -4.88 -4.62 -23.03
CA PHE A 272 -3.66 -3.85 -22.80
C PHE A 272 -2.70 -4.58 -21.84
N ALA A 273 -2.77 -5.91 -21.78
CA ALA A 273 -1.91 -6.72 -20.89
C ALA A 273 -0.41 -6.57 -21.20
N ASP A 274 -0.07 -6.34 -22.47
CA ASP A 274 1.32 -6.19 -22.94
C ASP A 274 1.81 -4.73 -22.92
N ASP A 275 1.01 -3.81 -22.38
CA ASP A 275 1.39 -2.41 -22.24
C ASP A 275 2.39 -2.23 -21.09
N ASP A 276 3.44 -1.44 -21.31
CA ASP A 276 4.57 -1.29 -20.38
C ASP A 276 4.30 -0.28 -19.24
N HIS A 277 3.19 0.45 -19.28
CA HIS A 277 2.90 1.45 -18.26
C HIS A 277 2.48 0.81 -16.94
N SER A 278 3.04 1.32 -15.84
CA SER A 278 2.62 0.99 -14.48
C SER A 278 1.49 1.90 -13.94
N GLY A 279 1.16 2.96 -14.67
CA GLY A 279 0.08 3.90 -14.38
C GLY A 279 -1.16 3.64 -15.23
N SER A 280 -2.01 4.66 -15.35
CA SER A 280 -3.23 4.63 -16.17
C SER A 280 -2.96 5.10 -17.60
N LEU A 281 -3.58 4.44 -18.56
CA LEU A 281 -3.66 4.85 -19.96
C LEU A 281 -4.85 5.78 -20.12
N ALA A 282 -4.63 6.97 -20.67
CA ALA A 282 -5.67 7.94 -20.99
C ALA A 282 -6.04 7.81 -22.48
N LEU A 283 -7.16 7.19 -22.80
CA LEU A 283 -7.54 6.85 -24.18
C LEU A 283 -8.90 7.47 -24.55
N PRO A 284 -9.09 7.86 -25.84
CA PRO A 284 -10.41 8.22 -26.35
C PRO A 284 -11.29 6.98 -26.52
N PHE A 285 -12.60 7.18 -26.51
CA PHE A 285 -13.59 6.12 -26.64
C PHE A 285 -13.37 5.22 -27.87
N GLU A 286 -13.04 5.81 -29.01
CA GLU A 286 -12.88 5.11 -30.29
C GLU A 286 -11.72 4.08 -30.20
N THR A 287 -10.62 4.44 -29.54
CA THR A 287 -9.49 3.52 -29.31
C THR A 287 -9.90 2.38 -28.41
N VAL A 288 -10.67 2.66 -27.35
CA VAL A 288 -11.15 1.62 -26.44
C VAL A 288 -12.18 0.71 -27.13
N LEU A 289 -13.07 1.28 -27.94
CA LEU A 289 -14.04 0.52 -28.72
C LEU A 289 -13.34 -0.43 -29.70
N ASP A 290 -12.33 0.04 -30.40
CA ASP A 290 -11.56 -0.76 -31.36
C ASP A 290 -10.83 -1.94 -30.66
N LYS A 291 -10.08 -1.66 -29.58
CA LYS A 291 -9.21 -2.63 -28.93
C LYS A 291 -9.93 -3.53 -27.91
N ALA A 292 -10.86 -2.98 -27.14
CA ALA A 292 -11.49 -3.64 -26.00
C ALA A 292 -13.02 -3.71 -26.07
N GLY A 293 -13.65 -3.14 -27.10
CA GLY A 293 -15.11 -3.07 -27.25
C GLY A 293 -15.78 -4.44 -27.40
N ARG A 294 -15.00 -5.49 -27.71
CA ARG A 294 -15.47 -6.89 -27.82
C ARG A 294 -15.20 -7.72 -26.56
N ALA A 295 -14.77 -7.10 -25.46
CA ALA A 295 -14.59 -7.80 -24.19
C ALA A 295 -15.87 -8.53 -23.75
N ASP A 296 -15.73 -9.62 -23.02
CA ASP A 296 -16.87 -10.41 -22.56
C ASP A 296 -17.62 -9.71 -21.44
N ILE A 297 -16.91 -9.05 -20.53
CA ILE A 297 -17.45 -8.47 -19.31
C ILE A 297 -16.94 -7.05 -19.15
N TRP A 298 -17.86 -6.14 -18.84
CA TRP A 298 -17.56 -4.77 -18.46
C TRP A 298 -17.63 -4.63 -16.93
N LEU A 299 -16.55 -4.18 -16.30
CA LEU A 299 -16.40 -4.05 -14.86
C LEU A 299 -16.01 -2.61 -14.51
N MET A 300 -16.80 -1.93 -13.67
CA MET A 300 -16.59 -0.52 -13.37
C MET A 300 -16.83 -0.18 -11.90
N SER A 301 -16.27 0.96 -11.48
CA SER A 301 -16.62 1.66 -10.23
C SER A 301 -17.61 2.80 -10.50
N TYR A 302 -18.48 3.09 -9.52
CA TYR A 302 -19.43 4.21 -9.60
C TYR A 302 -19.85 4.69 -8.21
N ASN A 303 -20.41 5.89 -8.16
CA ASN A 303 -21.05 6.45 -6.97
C ASN A 303 -22.58 6.51 -7.16
N GLY A 304 -23.33 6.39 -6.07
CA GLY A 304 -24.77 6.49 -6.07
C GLY A 304 -25.48 5.28 -6.68
N ARG A 305 -26.40 5.52 -7.61
CA ARG A 305 -27.18 4.47 -8.30
C ARG A 305 -26.77 4.35 -9.75
N MET A 306 -26.48 3.13 -10.18
CA MET A 306 -26.09 2.83 -11.55
C MET A 306 -27.04 1.78 -12.16
N ASN A 307 -27.40 1.98 -13.42
CA ASN A 307 -28.12 1.03 -14.27
C ASN A 307 -27.84 1.35 -15.74
N LYS A 308 -28.31 0.51 -16.66
CA LYS A 308 -28.11 0.71 -18.10
C LYS A 308 -28.67 2.04 -18.63
N ASN A 309 -29.77 2.53 -18.06
CA ASN A 309 -30.32 3.83 -18.47
C ASN A 309 -29.42 5.00 -18.06
N ALA A 310 -28.86 4.94 -16.86
CA ALA A 310 -27.89 5.93 -16.38
C ALA A 310 -26.61 5.92 -17.25
N LEU A 311 -26.07 4.75 -17.55
CA LEU A 311 -24.92 4.61 -18.46
C LEU A 311 -25.21 5.16 -19.87
N LYS A 312 -26.41 4.88 -20.43
CA LYS A 312 -26.81 5.41 -21.71
C LYS A 312 -26.95 6.94 -21.70
N ALA A 313 -27.47 7.51 -20.63
CA ALA A 313 -27.59 8.96 -20.45
C ALA A 313 -26.21 9.62 -20.28
N GLU A 314 -25.26 8.94 -19.61
CA GLU A 314 -23.88 9.43 -19.49
C GLU A 314 -23.18 9.48 -20.86
N PHE A 315 -23.26 8.39 -21.64
CA PHE A 315 -22.68 8.33 -22.97
C PHE A 315 -23.36 7.25 -23.84
N ALA A 316 -24.05 7.67 -24.88
CA ALA A 316 -24.81 6.78 -25.79
C ALA A 316 -23.91 5.77 -26.53
N GLY A 317 -22.64 6.10 -26.74
CA GLY A 317 -21.64 5.26 -27.41
C GLY A 317 -21.43 3.90 -26.74
N TYR A 318 -21.68 3.77 -25.43
CA TYR A 318 -21.57 2.51 -24.68
C TYR A 318 -22.42 1.38 -25.24
N GLN A 319 -23.52 1.71 -25.98
CA GLN A 319 -24.36 0.72 -26.62
C GLN A 319 -23.64 -0.10 -27.72
N GLN A 320 -22.51 0.38 -28.21
CA GLN A 320 -21.68 -0.32 -29.19
C GLN A 320 -20.87 -1.46 -28.59
N LEU A 321 -20.61 -1.41 -27.28
CA LEU A 321 -19.81 -2.39 -26.57
C LEU A 321 -20.49 -3.77 -26.53
N GLN A 322 -19.71 -4.84 -26.69
CA GLN A 322 -20.22 -6.22 -26.61
C GLN A 322 -20.88 -6.54 -25.27
N PRO A 323 -20.26 -6.22 -24.10
CA PRO A 323 -20.89 -6.50 -22.80
C PRO A 323 -22.20 -5.72 -22.56
N TRP A 324 -22.38 -4.57 -23.21
CA TRP A 324 -23.68 -3.90 -23.23
C TRP A 324 -24.77 -4.75 -23.92
N LYS A 325 -24.42 -5.33 -25.07
CA LYS A 325 -25.38 -6.14 -25.89
C LYS A 325 -25.72 -7.46 -25.19
N THR A 326 -24.73 -8.05 -24.52
CA THR A 326 -24.90 -9.33 -23.79
C THR A 326 -25.42 -9.17 -22.37
N GLY A 327 -25.46 -7.94 -21.82
CA GLY A 327 -25.85 -7.68 -20.44
C GLY A 327 -24.81 -8.11 -19.41
N GLN A 328 -23.57 -8.34 -19.81
CA GLN A 328 -22.48 -8.73 -18.90
C GLN A 328 -21.77 -7.49 -18.33
N ILE A 329 -22.50 -6.73 -17.52
CA ILE A 329 -22.04 -5.50 -16.90
C ILE A 329 -22.09 -5.67 -15.38
N TYR A 330 -20.98 -5.37 -14.72
CA TYR A 330 -20.87 -5.41 -13.27
C TYR A 330 -20.30 -4.09 -12.77
N GLY A 331 -20.76 -3.67 -11.60
CA GLY A 331 -20.30 -2.43 -11.01
C GLY A 331 -20.12 -2.52 -9.49
N CYS A 332 -19.20 -1.71 -8.96
CA CYS A 332 -18.99 -1.50 -7.54
C CYS A 332 -19.45 -0.09 -7.15
N ALA A 333 -20.44 0.01 -6.27
CA ALA A 333 -20.86 1.27 -5.65
C ALA A 333 -19.84 1.65 -4.55
N VAL A 334 -18.77 2.35 -4.93
CA VAL A 334 -17.63 2.62 -4.04
C VAL A 334 -17.94 3.61 -2.91
N ASP A 335 -19.07 4.30 -2.98
CA ASP A 335 -19.62 5.14 -1.91
C ASP A 335 -20.50 4.35 -0.91
N GLN A 336 -20.71 3.05 -1.14
CA GLN A 336 -21.56 2.18 -0.32
C GLN A 336 -20.84 0.88 0.08
N LYS A 337 -19.77 0.54 -0.61
CA LYS A 337 -18.96 -0.66 -0.37
C LYS A 337 -17.57 -0.24 0.08
N PRO A 338 -16.99 -0.91 1.08
CA PRO A 338 -15.67 -0.58 1.60
C PRO A 338 -14.54 -1.03 0.65
N TYR A 339 -14.69 -0.70 -0.63
CA TYR A 339 -13.75 -1.09 -1.68
C TYR A 339 -12.36 -0.49 -1.44
N PHE A 340 -12.31 0.84 -1.29
CA PHE A 340 -11.05 1.56 -1.09
C PHE A 340 -10.45 1.34 0.30
N GLU A 341 -11.28 1.01 1.30
CA GLU A 341 -10.83 0.64 2.63
C GLU A 341 -10.06 -0.69 2.65
N GLU A 342 -10.48 -1.64 1.79
CA GLU A 342 -10.10 -3.03 1.93
C GLU A 342 -9.12 -3.53 0.87
N VAL A 343 -9.28 -3.14 -0.40
CA VAL A 343 -8.58 -3.80 -1.51
C VAL A 343 -7.06 -3.65 -1.46
N SER A 344 -6.55 -2.59 -0.83
CA SER A 344 -5.10 -2.39 -0.64
C SER A 344 -4.49 -3.48 0.24
N TRP A 345 -5.23 -3.93 1.25
CA TRP A 345 -4.77 -4.89 2.25
C TRP A 345 -5.33 -6.29 2.07
N ARG A 346 -6.45 -6.43 1.35
CA ARG A 346 -7.14 -7.67 1.05
C ARG A 346 -7.36 -7.85 -0.46
N PRO A 347 -6.28 -7.84 -1.25
CA PRO A 347 -6.38 -8.11 -2.69
C PRO A 347 -6.90 -9.53 -2.99
N ASP A 348 -6.77 -10.44 -2.05
CA ASP A 348 -7.36 -11.78 -2.10
C ASP A 348 -8.90 -11.75 -2.22
N TRP A 349 -9.56 -10.82 -1.53
CA TRP A 349 -11.01 -10.65 -1.65
C TRP A 349 -11.42 -10.12 -3.02
N LEU A 350 -10.66 -9.14 -3.56
CA LEU A 350 -10.90 -8.62 -4.90
C LEU A 350 -10.64 -9.70 -5.95
N LEU A 351 -9.54 -10.43 -5.83
CA LEU A 351 -9.22 -11.55 -6.73
C LEU A 351 -10.33 -12.61 -6.72
N ARG A 352 -10.87 -12.94 -5.54
CA ARG A 352 -11.99 -13.88 -5.42
C ARG A 352 -13.23 -13.38 -6.19
N ASP A 353 -13.61 -12.12 -6.05
CA ASP A 353 -14.75 -11.55 -6.80
C ASP A 353 -14.52 -11.64 -8.31
N LEU A 354 -13.31 -11.31 -8.78
CA LEU A 354 -12.94 -11.45 -10.17
C LEU A 354 -13.08 -12.90 -10.65
N LEU A 355 -12.60 -13.87 -9.87
CA LEU A 355 -12.75 -15.27 -10.24
C LEU A 355 -14.22 -15.72 -10.33
N VAL A 356 -15.07 -15.29 -9.41
CA VAL A 356 -16.51 -15.61 -9.41
C VAL A 356 -17.20 -15.03 -10.64
N ILE A 357 -16.78 -13.84 -11.11
CA ILE A 357 -17.36 -13.15 -12.27
C ILE A 357 -16.84 -13.79 -13.58
N PHE A 358 -15.52 -13.94 -13.71
CA PHE A 358 -14.86 -14.29 -14.97
C PHE A 358 -14.72 -15.80 -15.19
N HIS A 359 -14.79 -16.61 -14.12
CA HIS A 359 -14.69 -18.07 -14.17
C HIS A 359 -15.91 -18.74 -13.51
N PRO A 360 -17.08 -18.74 -14.18
CA PRO A 360 -18.31 -19.34 -13.62
C PRO A 360 -18.16 -20.78 -13.18
N ASN A 361 -17.28 -21.55 -13.82
CA ASN A 361 -16.94 -22.92 -13.46
C ASN A 361 -16.30 -23.06 -12.06
N LEU A 362 -15.76 -21.98 -11.48
CA LEU A 362 -15.20 -21.97 -10.12
C LEU A 362 -16.23 -21.64 -9.03
N ARG A 363 -17.46 -21.24 -9.39
CA ARG A 363 -18.52 -20.92 -8.42
C ARG A 363 -18.88 -22.07 -7.47
N PRO A 364 -18.88 -23.34 -7.88
CA PRO A 364 -19.10 -24.44 -6.94
C PRO A 364 -18.08 -24.48 -5.79
N THR A 365 -16.83 -24.06 -6.06
CA THR A 365 -15.74 -24.01 -5.07
C THR A 365 -15.72 -22.72 -4.27
N LEU A 366 -15.99 -21.59 -4.92
CA LEU A 366 -15.84 -20.24 -4.34
C LEU A 366 -17.15 -19.68 -3.78
N GLY A 367 -18.30 -20.26 -4.15
CA GLY A 367 -19.61 -19.64 -3.97
C GLY A 367 -19.85 -18.55 -5.02
N SER A 368 -21.10 -18.04 -5.08
CA SER A 368 -21.52 -17.02 -6.06
C SER A 368 -21.66 -15.61 -5.46
N LYS A 369 -21.56 -15.46 -4.13
CA LYS A 369 -21.72 -14.18 -3.46
C LYS A 369 -20.50 -13.30 -3.72
N LEU A 370 -20.72 -12.12 -4.27
CA LEU A 370 -19.72 -11.08 -4.48
C LEU A 370 -19.62 -10.16 -3.24
N ARG A 371 -18.42 -9.69 -2.94
CA ARG A 371 -18.18 -8.73 -1.87
C ARG A 371 -18.41 -7.30 -2.34
N TYR A 372 -17.82 -6.95 -3.47
CA TYR A 372 -17.79 -5.59 -3.97
C TYR A 372 -18.76 -5.37 -5.12
N TYR A 373 -18.74 -6.26 -6.10
CA TYR A 373 -19.45 -6.07 -7.35
C TYR A 373 -20.89 -6.58 -7.33
N GLN A 374 -21.71 -6.00 -8.20
CA GLN A 374 -23.08 -6.46 -8.48
C GLN A 374 -23.36 -6.32 -9.98
N ALA A 375 -24.31 -7.10 -10.51
CA ALA A 375 -24.78 -6.94 -11.89
C ALA A 375 -25.55 -5.61 -12.04
N ILE A 376 -25.41 -4.96 -13.22
CA ILE A 376 -26.05 -3.70 -13.58
C ILE A 376 -27.13 -3.91 -14.65
#